data_350a13c81107ef45798c74b744a3d52b
#
_entry.id   350a13c81107ef45798c74b744a3d52b
#
_cell.length_a   1.000
_cell.length_b   1.000
_cell.length_c   1.000
_cell.angle_alpha   90.00
_cell.angle_beta   90.00
_cell.angle_gamma   90.00
#
_symmetry.space_group_name_H-M   'P 1'
#
loop_
_entity.id
_entity.type
_entity.pdbx_description
1 polymer ?
#
loop_
_entity_poly.entity_id
_entity_poly.type
_entity_poly.pdbx_seq_one_letter_code
_entity_poly.pdbx_strand_id
1 'polypeptide(L)'
;MKNVRFVALALAAAAPFSNGVAAAPRQHVVVIDKMRFGPLPNGIHVGDTILWVNRDLFQHSATARDGSFDADLPAGKSGRTVMRRAGAIAFACKYHPGMTGVIKVAR
;
A
#
# COMPACT_ATOMS: atom_id res chain seq x y z
N MET A 1 51.52 34.41 -8.94
CA MET A 1 50.77 34.22 -8.70
C MET A 1 50.03 33.26 -9.10
N LYS A 2 49.51 32.71 -8.67
CA LYS A 2 48.85 31.79 -8.97
C LYS A 2 47.57 31.92 -9.13
N ASN A 3 47.06 31.71 -9.92
CA ASN A 3 45.83 31.79 -10.16
C ASN A 3 45.09 30.66 -9.90
N VAL A 4 44.46 30.62 -9.04
CA VAL A 4 43.70 29.58 -8.85
C VAL A 4 42.54 29.65 -9.57
N ARG A 5 42.23 28.97 -10.33
CA ARG A 5 41.13 28.97 -11.00
C ARG A 5 40.26 28.01 -10.50
N PHE A 6 39.31 28.31 -10.06
CA PHE A 6 38.41 27.44 -9.70
C PHE A 6 37.53 27.13 -10.69
N VAL A 7 37.45 26.23 -11.16
CA VAL A 7 36.57 25.84 -12.04
C VAL A 7 35.45 25.39 -11.46
N ALA A 8 34.66 26.06 -11.43
CA ALA A 8 33.53 25.68 -10.91
C ALA A 8 32.86 24.74 -11.61
N LEU A 9 32.72 23.90 -11.44
CA LEU A 9 32.09 23.03 -12.03
C LEU A 9 30.86 23.01 -11.90
N ALA A 10 30.34 23.32 -12.36
CA ALA A 10 29.14 23.32 -12.51
C ALA A 10 28.51 22.23 -12.59
N LEU A 11 28.31 21.86 -12.14
CA LEU A 11 27.72 20.92 -12.21
C LEU A 11 26.60 20.81 -12.47
N ALA A 12 26.19 21.18 -12.72
CA ALA A 12 25.15 21.08 -13.10
C ALA A 12 24.42 20.27 -13.24
N ALA A 13 24.34 19.98 -13.19
CA ALA A 13 23.70 19.31 -13.43
C ALA A 13 22.78 18.82 -13.51
N ALA A 14 22.47 18.73 -13.37
CA ALA A 14 21.63 18.29 -13.40
C ALA A 14 20.66 17.76 -13.55
N ALA A 15 20.40 17.47 -13.71
CA ALA A 15 19.53 16.88 -13.79
C ALA A 15 18.52 16.49 -13.62
N PRO A 16 18.08 16.51 -13.79
CA PRO A 16 16.98 16.31 -13.54
C PRO A 16 16.20 15.44 -14.05
N PHE A 17 16.16 14.75 -14.11
CA PHE A 17 15.45 13.88 -14.55
C PHE A 17 14.46 13.41 -13.84
N SER A 18 14.17 13.85 -12.97
CA SER A 18 13.20 13.33 -12.31
C SER A 18 11.95 13.16 -12.93
N ASN A 19 11.76 13.68 -13.95
CA ASN A 19 10.55 13.49 -14.48
C ASN A 19 10.29 12.17 -14.71
N GLY A 20 9.77 11.43 -14.50
CA GLY A 20 9.51 10.21 -14.83
C GLY A 20 9.68 9.31 -13.71
N VAL A 21 10.05 9.74 -12.63
CA VAL A 21 10.26 8.87 -11.57
C VAL A 21 8.97 8.64 -10.88
N ALA A 22 8.53 7.44 -10.78
CA ALA A 22 7.33 7.13 -10.06
C ALA A 22 7.60 7.31 -8.60
N ALA A 23 6.61 7.64 -7.86
CA ALA A 23 6.74 7.73 -6.41
C ALA A 23 7.06 6.36 -5.87
N ALA A 24 7.79 6.30 -4.81
CA ALA A 24 8.08 5.04 -4.14
C ALA A 24 6.78 4.45 -3.60
N PRO A 25 6.66 3.14 -3.59
CA PRO A 25 5.49 2.49 -3.02
C PRO A 25 5.30 2.88 -1.57
N ARG A 26 4.05 2.95 -1.17
CA ARG A 26 3.69 3.33 0.19
C ARG A 26 3.02 2.20 0.90
N GLN A 27 3.02 2.26 2.21
CA GLN A 27 2.26 1.35 3.02
C GLN A 27 1.06 2.09 3.60
N HIS A 28 -0.09 1.46 3.51
CA HIS A 28 -1.32 1.95 4.10
C HIS A 28 -1.75 0.94 5.17
N VAL A 29 -2.52 1.37 6.14
CA VAL A 29 -2.94 0.51 7.24
C VAL A 29 -4.45 0.41 7.27
N VAL A 30 -4.97 -0.80 7.41
CA VAL A 30 -6.38 -1.03 7.64
C VAL A 30 -6.51 -1.83 8.92
N VAL A 31 -7.26 -1.32 9.86
CA VAL A 31 -7.45 -1.97 11.14
C VAL A 31 -8.76 -2.73 11.09
N ILE A 32 -8.76 -3.96 11.58
CA ILE A 32 -9.96 -4.77 11.72
C ILE A 32 -10.27 -4.83 13.19
N ASP A 33 -11.45 -4.41 13.55
CA ASP A 33 -11.88 -4.38 14.93
C ASP A 33 -13.40 -4.50 14.96
N LYS A 34 -13.91 -5.14 15.96
CA LYS A 34 -15.37 -5.29 16.15
C LYS A 34 -16.02 -5.91 14.93
N MET A 35 -15.37 -6.90 14.37
CA MET A 35 -15.88 -7.64 13.23
C MET A 35 -16.11 -6.79 12.00
N ARG A 36 -15.27 -5.80 11.78
CA ARG A 36 -15.38 -4.94 10.62
C ARG A 36 -14.03 -4.52 10.13
N PHE A 37 -13.94 -4.31 8.84
CA PHE A 37 -12.79 -3.59 8.29
C PHE A 37 -12.99 -2.11 8.63
N GLY A 38 -11.98 -1.50 9.20
CA GLY A 38 -12.03 -0.08 9.52
C GLY A 38 -11.96 0.78 8.28
N PRO A 39 -11.78 2.08 8.44
CA PRO A 39 -11.75 3.00 7.31
C PRO A 39 -10.71 2.58 6.29
N LEU A 40 -11.07 2.62 5.03
CA LEU A 40 -10.15 2.27 3.97
C LEU A 40 -9.40 3.50 3.49
N PRO A 41 -8.10 3.37 3.26
CA PRO A 41 -7.30 4.52 2.86
C PRO A 41 -7.60 4.98 1.45
N ASN A 42 -7.33 6.25 1.19
CA ASN A 42 -7.39 6.82 -0.12
C ASN A 42 -5.99 6.83 -0.69
N GLY A 43 -5.88 7.07 -1.96
CA GLY A 43 -4.56 7.30 -2.56
C GLY A 43 -3.70 6.06 -2.67
N ILE A 44 -4.32 4.91 -2.79
CA ILE A 44 -3.57 3.67 -2.97
C ILE A 44 -3.24 3.51 -4.44
N HIS A 45 -2.01 3.14 -4.74
CA HIS A 45 -1.55 2.91 -6.10
C HIS A 45 -1.05 1.48 -6.26
N VAL A 46 -1.06 1.00 -7.47
CA VAL A 46 -0.48 -0.31 -7.78
C VAL A 46 0.96 -0.33 -7.29
N GLY A 47 1.31 -1.37 -6.59
CA GLY A 47 2.64 -1.51 -5.98
C GLY A 47 2.65 -1.15 -4.51
N ASP A 48 1.63 -0.45 -4.04
CA ASP A 48 1.53 -0.14 -2.61
C ASP A 48 1.17 -1.39 -1.82
N THR A 49 1.44 -1.34 -0.55
CA THR A 49 1.16 -2.43 0.37
C THR A 49 0.09 -2.00 1.36
N ILE A 50 -0.81 -2.91 1.68
CA ILE A 50 -1.74 -2.71 2.77
C ILE A 50 -1.28 -3.58 3.92
N LEU A 51 -1.13 -2.98 5.09
CA LEU A 51 -0.92 -3.70 6.32
C LEU A 51 -2.29 -3.83 6.99
N TRP A 52 -2.75 -5.06 7.10
CA TRP A 52 -4.01 -5.37 7.75
C TRP A 52 -3.70 -5.73 9.19
N VAL A 53 -4.33 -5.06 10.12
CA VAL A 53 -4.05 -5.24 11.54
C VAL A 53 -5.31 -5.78 12.19
N ASN A 54 -5.30 -7.06 12.60
CA ASN A 54 -6.46 -7.65 13.25
C ASN A 54 -6.37 -7.43 14.75
N ARG A 55 -7.26 -6.59 15.26
CA ARG A 55 -7.32 -6.31 16.69
C ARG A 55 -8.42 -7.09 17.38
N ASP A 56 -9.11 -7.96 16.67
CA ASP A 56 -10.13 -8.78 17.27
C ASP A 56 -9.55 -10.05 17.91
N LEU A 57 -10.38 -10.72 18.64
CA LEU A 57 -10.05 -12.00 19.25
C LEU A 57 -10.38 -13.16 18.32
N PHE A 58 -10.84 -12.87 17.11
CA PHE A 58 -11.21 -13.90 16.15
C PHE A 58 -10.31 -13.85 14.95
N GLN A 59 -10.17 -14.95 14.28
CA GLN A 59 -9.42 -14.99 13.05
C GLN A 59 -10.19 -14.26 11.95
N HIS A 60 -9.50 -13.48 11.16
CA HIS A 60 -10.05 -12.82 9.99
C HIS A 60 -9.17 -13.09 8.78
N SER A 61 -9.58 -12.60 7.65
CA SER A 61 -8.77 -12.57 6.45
C SER A 61 -9.10 -11.31 5.65
N ALA A 62 -8.22 -10.92 4.78
CA ALA A 62 -8.49 -9.91 3.77
C ALA A 62 -8.27 -10.59 2.44
N THR A 63 -9.35 -10.90 1.76
CA THR A 63 -9.31 -11.75 0.57
C THR A 63 -10.05 -11.10 -0.57
N ALA A 64 -9.34 -10.74 -1.61
CA ALA A 64 -9.95 -10.14 -2.79
C ALA A 64 -10.78 -11.17 -3.53
N ARG A 65 -11.95 -10.76 -4.01
CA ARG A 65 -12.81 -11.69 -4.72
C ARG A 65 -12.22 -12.10 -6.06
N ASP A 66 -11.37 -11.28 -6.63
CA ASP A 66 -10.73 -11.60 -7.89
C ASP A 66 -9.41 -12.37 -7.69
N GLY A 67 -9.06 -12.65 -6.45
CA GLY A 67 -7.84 -13.40 -6.16
C GLY A 67 -6.57 -12.57 -6.18
N SER A 68 -6.66 -11.27 -6.38
CA SER A 68 -5.47 -10.44 -6.49
C SER A 68 -4.72 -10.26 -5.17
N PHE A 69 -5.37 -10.49 -4.04
CA PHE A 69 -4.66 -10.54 -2.77
C PHE A 69 -5.40 -11.43 -1.77
N ASP A 70 -4.67 -11.95 -0.82
CA ASP A 70 -5.23 -12.82 0.20
C ASP A 70 -4.27 -12.86 1.38
N ALA A 71 -4.77 -12.59 2.53
CA ALA A 71 -4.00 -12.67 3.76
C ALA A 71 -4.86 -13.23 4.88
N ASP A 72 -4.37 -14.27 5.54
CA ASP A 72 -5.00 -14.76 6.75
C ASP A 72 -4.46 -13.95 7.91
N LEU A 73 -5.35 -13.60 8.81
CA LEU A 73 -5.04 -12.70 9.91
C LEU A 73 -5.51 -13.34 11.21
N PRO A 74 -4.69 -14.18 11.81
CA PRO A 74 -5.05 -14.76 13.10
C PRO A 74 -5.32 -13.67 14.13
N ALA A 75 -6.06 -14.00 15.17
CA ALA A 75 -6.42 -13.04 16.21
C ALA A 75 -5.19 -12.28 16.69
N GLY A 76 -5.27 -10.96 16.69
CA GLY A 76 -4.20 -10.10 17.19
C GLY A 76 -2.99 -9.98 16.27
N LYS A 77 -3.05 -10.55 15.08
CA LYS A 77 -1.89 -10.53 14.17
C LYS A 77 -2.14 -9.60 12.99
N SER A 78 -1.06 -9.30 12.29
CA SER A 78 -1.09 -8.46 11.11
C SER A 78 -0.57 -9.21 9.90
N GLY A 79 -0.93 -8.76 8.74
CA GLY A 79 -0.43 -9.30 7.48
C GLY A 79 -0.39 -8.23 6.42
N ARG A 80 0.43 -8.43 5.40
CA ARG A 80 0.57 -7.48 4.32
C ARG A 80 0.12 -8.06 3.01
N THR A 81 -0.47 -7.23 2.18
CA THR A 81 -0.77 -7.59 0.81
C THR A 81 -0.28 -6.47 -0.11
N VAL A 82 0.23 -6.85 -1.27
CA VAL A 82 0.65 -5.88 -2.26
C VAL A 82 -0.51 -5.69 -3.23
N MET A 83 -0.81 -4.44 -3.53
CA MET A 83 -1.87 -4.12 -4.49
C MET A 83 -1.32 -4.24 -5.91
N ARG A 84 -1.74 -5.27 -6.62
CA ARG A 84 -1.17 -5.57 -7.91
C ARG A 84 -2.05 -5.15 -9.06
N ARG A 85 -3.26 -4.75 -8.81
CA ARG A 85 -4.22 -4.45 -9.85
C ARG A 85 -4.89 -3.12 -9.56
N ALA A 86 -5.07 -2.30 -10.57
CA ALA A 86 -5.80 -1.06 -10.44
C ALA A 86 -7.30 -1.32 -10.54
N GLY A 87 -8.08 -0.43 -9.99
CA GLY A 87 -9.54 -0.49 -10.07
C GLY A 87 -10.18 -0.61 -8.71
N ALA A 88 -11.47 -0.87 -8.72
CA ALA A 88 -12.22 -1.10 -7.51
C ALA A 88 -12.18 -2.60 -7.25
N ILE A 89 -11.61 -3.02 -6.14
CA ILE A 89 -11.41 -4.42 -5.86
C ILE A 89 -12.24 -4.78 -4.65
N ALA A 90 -13.23 -5.63 -4.87
CA ALA A 90 -14.08 -6.12 -3.80
C ALA A 90 -13.34 -7.18 -3.01
N PHE A 91 -13.47 -7.15 -1.70
CA PHE A 91 -12.82 -8.12 -0.83
C PHE A 91 -13.72 -8.47 0.34
N ALA A 92 -13.39 -9.54 1.01
CA ALA A 92 -14.16 -10.03 2.13
C ALA A 92 -13.27 -10.82 3.07
N CYS A 93 -13.81 -11.11 4.24
CA CYS A 93 -13.20 -12.05 5.16
C CYS A 93 -13.74 -13.45 4.84
N LYS A 94 -12.86 -14.41 4.73
CA LYS A 94 -13.27 -15.78 4.43
C LYS A 94 -14.09 -16.42 5.55
N TYR A 95 -13.89 -15.97 6.77
CA TYR A 95 -14.46 -16.62 7.93
C TYR A 95 -15.75 -15.98 8.43
N HIS A 96 -16.04 -14.78 7.99
CA HIS A 96 -17.20 -14.02 8.46
C HIS A 96 -17.86 -13.34 7.27
N PRO A 97 -18.81 -13.98 6.63
CA PRO A 97 -19.36 -13.49 5.35
C PRO A 97 -19.86 -12.06 5.32
N GLY A 98 -20.25 -11.50 6.41
CA GLY A 98 -20.73 -10.13 6.39
C GLY A 98 -19.62 -9.08 6.37
N MET A 99 -18.37 -9.48 6.54
CA MET A 99 -17.26 -8.53 6.53
C MET A 99 -16.77 -8.34 5.13
N THR A 100 -17.14 -7.23 4.51
CA THR A 100 -16.79 -6.95 3.11
C THR A 100 -16.31 -5.51 2.96
N GLY A 101 -15.69 -5.24 1.87
CA GLY A 101 -15.27 -3.89 1.51
C GLY A 101 -14.91 -3.80 0.04
N VAL A 102 -14.65 -2.59 -0.41
CA VAL A 102 -14.16 -2.33 -1.75
C VAL A 102 -13.00 -1.37 -1.60
N ILE A 103 -11.85 -1.75 -2.11
CA ILE A 103 -10.68 -0.92 -2.03
C ILE A 103 -10.38 -0.39 -3.43
N LYS A 104 -10.04 0.89 -3.53
CA LYS A 104 -9.82 1.50 -4.82
C LYS A 104 -8.33 1.75 -5.01
N VAL A 105 -7.81 1.28 -6.12
CA VAL A 105 -6.38 1.35 -6.40
C VAL A 105 -6.17 2.03 -7.73
N ALA A 106 -5.33 3.04 -7.75
CA ALA A 106 -4.99 3.77 -8.96
C ALA A 106 -3.73 3.17 -9.58
N ARG A 107 -3.51 3.46 -10.84
CA ARG A 107 -2.31 3.00 -11.49
C ARG A 107 -1.09 3.70 -10.99
#